data_58a6f897c66fb0966d327f731bc878c1
#
_entry.id   58a6f897c66fb0966d327f731bc878c1
#
_cell.length_a   1.000
_cell.length_b   1.000
_cell.length_c   1.000
_cell.angle_alpha   90.00
_cell.angle_beta   90.00
_cell.angle_gamma   90.00
#
_symmetry.space_group_name_H-M   'P 1'
#
loop_
_entity.id
_entity.type
_entity.pdbx_description
1 polymer ?
#
loop_
_entity_poly.entity_id
_entity_poly.type
_entity_poly.pdbx_seq_one_letter_code
_entity_poly.pdbx_strand_id
1 'polypeptide(L)'
;LNFLAEEGRCRPGIQLAATHLLRIGVALLGLRITFDQVTALGWIPVATVIVAVIVTVLSGVVLARFFGESPAFGTLTGGAVAICGASAALAIASILPKHPNSERDASFTVIAVTALSTLAMITYPIVVAAFGLDHTGAGVFLGGTIHDVAQVVGAGYSVSQQTGDTATIVKLLRVGMLLPVCLAIGVVLHVRSSETAHSAPLLPWFAVAFALLVAIGAQLVL
;
A
#
# COMPACT_ATOMS: atom_id res chain seq x y z
N LEU A 1 1.54 22.93 10.19
CA LEU A 1 2.68 22.46 9.35
C LEU A 1 2.44 22.71 7.86
N ASN A 2 1.18 23.01 7.45
CA ASN A 2 0.82 23.22 6.03
C ASN A 2 1.55 24.44 5.43
N PHE A 3 1.75 25.50 6.23
CA PHE A 3 2.47 26.71 5.82
C PHE A 3 3.94 26.46 5.39
N LEU A 4 4.56 25.38 5.86
CA LEU A 4 5.93 24.98 5.46
C LEU A 4 5.94 24.26 4.11
N ALA A 5 4.80 23.68 3.71
CA ALA A 5 4.68 22.91 2.48
C ALA A 5 4.25 23.74 1.27
N GLU A 6 3.46 24.81 1.47
CA GLU A 6 2.87 25.59 0.37
C GLU A 6 3.75 26.73 -0.15
N GLU A 7 4.46 27.46 0.74
CA GLU A 7 5.23 28.66 0.35
C GLU A 7 6.66 28.72 0.93
N GLY A 8 7.11 27.68 1.64
CA GLY A 8 8.35 27.70 2.41
C GLY A 8 9.59 27.17 1.66
N ARG A 9 10.77 27.57 2.15
CA ARG A 9 12.08 27.02 1.75
C ARG A 9 12.19 25.49 1.89
N CYS A 10 11.28 24.86 2.63
CA CYS A 10 11.24 23.41 2.88
C CYS A 10 10.54 22.61 1.76
N ARG A 11 9.81 23.26 0.84
CA ARG A 11 9.06 22.59 -0.24
C ARG A 11 9.90 21.63 -1.09
N PRO A 12 11.13 21.99 -1.55
CA PRO A 12 11.98 21.06 -2.32
C PRO A 12 12.39 19.84 -1.50
N GLY A 13 12.72 20.02 -0.21
CA GLY A 13 13.07 18.92 0.70
C GLY A 13 11.89 17.98 0.99
N ILE A 14 10.71 18.53 1.21
CA ILE A 14 9.48 17.75 1.40
C ILE A 14 9.14 16.95 0.14
N GLN A 15 9.24 17.56 -1.05
CA GLN A 15 9.03 16.88 -2.31
C GLN A 15 10.07 15.77 -2.55
N LEU A 16 11.34 16.02 -2.25
CA LEU A 16 12.41 15.02 -2.34
C LEU A 16 12.12 13.84 -1.40
N ALA A 17 11.73 14.12 -0.16
CA ALA A 17 11.39 13.10 0.82
C ALA A 17 10.17 12.27 0.38
N ALA A 18 9.10 12.92 -0.06
CA ALA A 18 7.87 12.26 -0.47
C ALA A 18 8.01 11.48 -1.79
N THR A 19 8.89 11.90 -2.70
CA THR A 19 9.02 11.23 -4.00
C THR A 19 10.19 10.26 -4.07
N HIS A 20 11.36 10.62 -3.58
CA HIS A 20 12.55 9.78 -3.70
C HIS A 20 12.83 8.93 -2.47
N LEU A 21 12.90 9.53 -1.27
CA LEU A 21 13.20 8.77 -0.05
C LEU A 21 12.13 7.73 0.25
N LEU A 22 10.85 8.08 0.11
CA LEU A 22 9.76 7.14 0.30
C LEU A 22 9.84 5.96 -0.68
N ARG A 23 10.10 6.24 -1.96
CA ARG A 23 10.22 5.20 -2.99
C ARG A 23 11.42 4.28 -2.76
N ILE A 24 12.56 4.84 -2.36
CA ILE A 24 13.74 4.05 -1.97
C ILE A 24 13.42 3.21 -0.72
N GLY A 25 12.77 3.79 0.29
CA GLY A 25 12.33 3.06 1.48
C GLY A 25 11.43 1.87 1.14
N VAL A 26 10.44 2.07 0.25
CA VAL A 26 9.56 0.98 -0.21
C VAL A 26 10.36 -0.09 -0.95
N ALA A 27 11.30 0.28 -1.82
CA ALA A 27 12.16 -0.69 -2.51
C ALA A 27 12.99 -1.52 -1.51
N LEU A 28 13.62 -0.88 -0.52
CA LEU A 28 14.43 -1.55 0.50
C LEU A 28 13.63 -2.50 1.40
N LEU A 29 12.32 -2.28 1.59
CA LEU A 29 11.46 -3.22 2.30
C LEU A 29 11.40 -4.59 1.62
N GLY A 30 11.68 -4.66 0.32
CA GLY A 30 11.80 -5.93 -0.39
C GLY A 30 12.86 -6.87 0.19
N LEU A 31 13.97 -6.34 0.73
CA LEU A 31 15.01 -7.15 1.37
C LEU A 31 14.54 -7.83 2.67
N ARG A 32 13.47 -7.38 3.27
CA ARG A 32 12.94 -7.96 4.52
C ARG A 32 11.97 -9.12 4.29
N ILE A 33 11.54 -9.35 3.06
CA ILE A 33 10.62 -10.45 2.74
C ILE A 33 11.46 -11.67 2.37
N THR A 34 11.34 -12.73 3.16
CA THR A 34 11.93 -14.04 2.83
C THR A 34 10.83 -15.03 2.47
N PHE A 35 11.13 -15.94 1.53
CA PHE A 35 10.19 -16.99 1.15
C PHE A 35 9.81 -17.87 2.34
N ASP A 36 10.77 -18.14 3.24
CA ASP A 36 10.53 -18.94 4.44
C ASP A 36 9.49 -18.32 5.38
N GLN A 37 9.52 -16.99 5.54
CA GLN A 37 8.50 -16.28 6.34
C GLN A 37 7.11 -16.39 5.72
N VAL A 38 7.01 -16.31 4.39
CA VAL A 38 5.74 -16.44 3.68
C VAL A 38 5.20 -17.87 3.76
N THR A 39 6.09 -18.87 3.61
CA THR A 39 5.71 -20.29 3.73
C THR A 39 5.33 -20.66 5.16
N ALA A 40 6.03 -20.12 6.16
CA ALA A 40 5.71 -20.32 7.58
C ALA A 40 4.35 -19.75 7.97
N LEU A 41 3.87 -18.68 7.29
CA LEU A 41 2.55 -18.12 7.52
C LEU A 41 1.42 -19.07 7.06
N GLY A 42 1.75 -19.96 6.11
CA GLY A 42 0.78 -20.87 5.49
C GLY A 42 -0.01 -20.24 4.34
N TRP A 43 -0.64 -21.07 3.53
CA TRP A 43 -1.31 -20.64 2.31
C TRP A 43 -2.62 -19.86 2.56
N ILE A 44 -3.32 -20.13 3.69
CA ILE A 44 -4.62 -19.50 4.01
C ILE A 44 -4.46 -17.99 4.22
N PRO A 45 -3.57 -17.47 5.07
CA PRO A 45 -3.34 -16.04 5.20
C PRO A 45 -2.88 -15.39 3.88
N VAL A 46 -2.03 -16.06 3.10
CA VAL A 46 -1.58 -15.57 1.79
C VAL A 46 -2.76 -15.39 0.84
N ALA A 47 -3.60 -16.42 0.70
CA ALA A 47 -4.80 -16.36 -0.15
C ALA A 47 -5.77 -15.27 0.35
N THR A 48 -5.96 -15.15 1.67
CA THR A 48 -6.81 -14.12 2.26
C THR A 48 -6.34 -12.72 1.90
N VAL A 49 -5.02 -12.46 1.97
CA VAL A 49 -4.44 -11.16 1.59
C VAL A 49 -4.67 -10.86 0.12
N ILE A 50 -4.42 -11.82 -0.77
CA ILE A 50 -4.62 -11.66 -2.22
C ILE A 50 -6.10 -11.32 -2.52
N VAL A 51 -7.02 -12.11 -1.99
CA VAL A 51 -8.46 -11.88 -2.16
C VAL A 51 -8.88 -10.53 -1.59
N ALA A 52 -8.42 -10.19 -0.39
CA ALA A 52 -8.72 -8.90 0.24
C ALA A 52 -8.23 -7.72 -0.61
N VAL A 53 -7.02 -7.79 -1.18
CA VAL A 53 -6.49 -6.74 -2.07
C VAL A 53 -7.38 -6.59 -3.30
N ILE A 54 -7.72 -7.69 -3.98
CA ILE A 54 -8.56 -7.67 -5.17
C ILE A 54 -9.95 -7.08 -4.85
N VAL A 55 -10.60 -7.59 -3.81
CA VAL A 55 -11.93 -7.12 -3.39
C VAL A 55 -11.89 -5.64 -3.03
N THR A 56 -10.86 -5.19 -2.30
CA THR A 56 -10.75 -3.77 -1.89
C THR A 56 -10.54 -2.85 -3.10
N VAL A 57 -9.69 -3.22 -4.05
CA VAL A 57 -9.50 -2.42 -5.28
C VAL A 57 -10.80 -2.35 -6.09
N LEU A 58 -11.46 -3.48 -6.28
CA LEU A 58 -12.73 -3.53 -7.03
C LEU A 58 -13.84 -2.76 -6.33
N SER A 59 -13.97 -2.89 -5.00
CA SER A 59 -14.96 -2.13 -4.22
C SER A 59 -14.71 -0.63 -4.30
N GLY A 60 -13.45 -0.19 -4.29
CA GLY A 60 -13.11 1.22 -4.49
C GLY A 60 -13.62 1.76 -5.83
N VAL A 61 -13.44 1.01 -6.92
CA VAL A 61 -13.94 1.39 -8.25
C VAL A 61 -15.48 1.39 -8.30
N VAL A 62 -16.12 0.38 -7.70
CA VAL A 62 -17.59 0.29 -7.66
C VAL A 62 -18.19 1.42 -6.84
N LEU A 63 -17.66 1.68 -5.64
CA LEU A 63 -18.13 2.75 -4.77
C LEU A 63 -17.93 4.13 -5.41
N ALA A 64 -16.78 4.38 -6.03
CA ALA A 64 -16.54 5.65 -6.73
C ALA A 64 -17.63 5.90 -7.80
N ARG A 65 -17.96 4.88 -8.60
CA ARG A 65 -19.04 4.97 -9.59
C ARG A 65 -20.41 5.23 -8.95
N PHE A 66 -20.69 4.56 -7.85
CA PHE A 66 -21.95 4.74 -7.11
C PHE A 66 -22.10 6.18 -6.59
N PHE A 67 -21.00 6.81 -6.15
CA PHE A 67 -20.99 8.21 -5.70
C PHE A 67 -20.79 9.23 -6.82
N GLY A 68 -20.80 8.84 -8.09
CA GLY A 68 -20.61 9.72 -9.23
C GLY A 68 -19.19 10.19 -9.47
N GLU A 69 -18.21 9.56 -8.81
CA GLU A 69 -16.79 9.84 -8.97
C GLU A 69 -16.16 9.04 -10.13
N SER A 70 -15.00 9.49 -10.57
CA SER A 70 -14.31 8.85 -11.69
C SER A 70 -13.77 7.45 -11.30
N PRO A 71 -13.77 6.48 -12.24
CA PRO A 71 -13.13 5.18 -12.01
C PRO A 71 -11.64 5.29 -11.68
N ALA A 72 -10.96 6.34 -12.16
CA ALA A 72 -9.57 6.63 -11.85
C ALA A 72 -9.40 6.97 -10.35
N PHE A 73 -10.28 7.81 -9.80
CA PHE A 73 -10.32 8.11 -8.37
C PHE A 73 -10.62 6.86 -7.52
N GLY A 74 -11.56 6.01 -7.97
CA GLY A 74 -11.86 4.74 -7.31
C GLY A 74 -10.70 3.76 -7.33
N THR A 75 -9.95 3.69 -8.44
CA THR A 75 -8.74 2.87 -8.55
C THR A 75 -7.64 3.40 -7.62
N LEU A 76 -7.48 4.72 -7.55
CA LEU A 76 -6.51 5.39 -6.69
C LEU A 76 -6.79 5.11 -5.20
N THR A 77 -8.00 5.38 -4.76
CA THR A 77 -8.41 5.22 -3.35
C THR A 77 -8.48 3.75 -2.95
N GLY A 78 -9.10 2.90 -3.78
CA GLY A 78 -9.19 1.46 -3.54
C GLY A 78 -7.81 0.80 -3.49
N GLY A 79 -6.91 1.14 -4.41
CA GLY A 79 -5.55 0.62 -4.42
C GLY A 79 -4.70 1.12 -3.24
N ALA A 80 -4.87 2.38 -2.85
CA ALA A 80 -4.22 2.93 -1.66
C ALA A 80 -4.61 2.17 -0.39
N VAL A 81 -5.91 1.99 -0.18
CA VAL A 81 -6.46 1.24 0.98
C VAL A 81 -6.06 -0.24 0.93
N ALA A 82 -6.06 -0.85 -0.26
CA ALA A 82 -5.76 -2.27 -0.43
C ALA A 82 -4.31 -2.63 -0.08
N ILE A 83 -3.35 -1.74 -0.26
CA ILE A 83 -1.92 -2.09 -0.20
C ILE A 83 -1.23 -1.46 1.01
N CYS A 84 -0.70 -0.24 0.86
CA CYS A 84 0.10 0.40 1.89
C CYS A 84 -0.18 1.91 2.07
N GLY A 85 -1.39 2.34 1.79
CA GLY A 85 -1.82 3.71 2.01
C GLY A 85 -1.12 4.71 1.09
N ALA A 86 -0.40 5.65 1.67
CA ALA A 86 0.23 6.78 0.96
C ALA A 86 1.19 6.34 -0.16
N SER A 87 2.03 5.31 0.09
CA SER A 87 2.99 4.83 -0.92
C SER A 87 2.28 4.25 -2.15
N ALA A 88 1.22 3.45 -1.93
CA ALA A 88 0.41 2.91 -3.02
C ALA A 88 -0.37 4.00 -3.74
N ALA A 89 -0.91 4.99 -3.02
CA ALA A 89 -1.57 6.15 -3.62
C ALA A 89 -0.65 6.88 -4.61
N LEU A 90 0.58 7.20 -4.20
CA LEU A 90 1.55 7.89 -5.05
C LEU A 90 2.01 7.03 -6.24
N ALA A 91 2.17 5.72 -6.03
CA ALA A 91 2.50 4.78 -7.09
C ALA A 91 1.40 4.73 -8.16
N ILE A 92 0.16 4.51 -7.72
CA ILE A 92 -1.00 4.42 -8.62
C ILE A 92 -1.26 5.76 -9.30
N ALA A 93 -1.18 6.89 -8.59
CA ALA A 93 -1.32 8.22 -9.18
C ALA A 93 -0.29 8.50 -10.29
N SER A 94 0.89 7.85 -10.24
CA SER A 94 1.93 8.04 -11.26
C SER A 94 1.64 7.32 -12.59
N ILE A 95 0.79 6.29 -12.56
CA ILE A 95 0.42 5.50 -13.76
C ILE A 95 -0.98 5.82 -14.28
N LEU A 96 -1.84 6.47 -13.47
CA LEU A 96 -3.15 6.91 -13.91
C LEU A 96 -3.06 8.08 -14.90
N PRO A 97 -3.99 8.19 -15.87
CA PRO A 97 -4.09 9.32 -16.77
C PRO A 97 -4.21 10.64 -16.00
N LYS A 98 -3.43 11.64 -16.40
CA LYS A 98 -3.47 12.98 -15.81
C LYS A 98 -4.77 13.70 -16.18
N HIS A 99 -5.40 14.33 -15.19
CA HIS A 99 -6.56 15.20 -15.35
C HIS A 99 -6.42 16.43 -14.42
N PRO A 100 -7.21 17.50 -14.58
CA PRO A 100 -7.02 18.75 -13.83
C PRO A 100 -7.01 18.59 -12.30
N ASN A 101 -7.70 17.58 -11.77
CA ASN A 101 -7.80 17.32 -10.33
C ASN A 101 -6.85 16.22 -9.82
N SER A 102 -5.93 15.69 -10.65
CA SER A 102 -5.07 14.55 -10.27
C SER A 102 -4.26 14.78 -9.01
N GLU A 103 -3.71 15.99 -8.83
CA GLU A 103 -2.92 16.34 -7.64
C GLU A 103 -3.80 16.46 -6.38
N ARG A 104 -4.99 17.04 -6.53
CA ARG A 104 -5.98 17.13 -5.44
C ARG A 104 -6.40 15.74 -4.98
N ASP A 105 -6.73 14.87 -5.92
CA ASP A 105 -7.22 13.53 -5.65
C ASP A 105 -6.14 12.65 -4.99
N ALA A 106 -4.89 12.79 -5.45
CA ALA A 106 -3.76 12.12 -4.83
C ALA A 106 -3.50 12.62 -3.40
N SER A 107 -3.50 13.94 -3.20
CA SER A 107 -3.31 14.55 -1.89
C SER A 107 -4.42 14.18 -0.92
N PHE A 108 -5.68 14.25 -1.37
CA PHE A 108 -6.84 13.84 -0.58
C PHE A 108 -6.71 12.37 -0.15
N THR A 109 -6.39 11.48 -1.09
CA THR A 109 -6.23 10.04 -0.82
C THR A 109 -5.14 9.79 0.21
N VAL A 110 -3.96 10.42 0.07
CA VAL A 110 -2.85 10.27 1.00
C VAL A 110 -3.25 10.73 2.42
N ILE A 111 -3.88 11.90 2.53
CA ILE A 111 -4.31 12.43 3.83
C ILE A 111 -5.36 11.52 4.47
N ALA A 112 -6.37 11.12 3.71
CA ALA A 112 -7.46 10.28 4.19
C ALA A 112 -6.96 8.90 4.68
N VAL A 113 -6.15 8.21 3.86
CA VAL A 113 -5.64 6.88 4.25
C VAL A 113 -4.68 6.95 5.44
N THR A 114 -3.89 8.03 5.56
CA THR A 114 -2.98 8.21 6.69
C THR A 114 -3.75 8.48 7.98
N ALA A 115 -4.77 9.34 7.94
CA ALA A 115 -5.62 9.64 9.08
C ALA A 115 -6.38 8.39 9.55
N LEU A 116 -7.03 7.68 8.63
CA LEU A 116 -7.74 6.43 8.95
C LEU A 116 -6.81 5.35 9.48
N SER A 117 -5.61 5.24 8.94
CA SER A 117 -4.60 4.29 9.39
C SER A 117 -4.12 4.61 10.82
N THR A 118 -3.96 5.90 11.15
CA THR A 118 -3.61 6.32 12.51
C THR A 118 -4.73 5.97 13.50
N LEU A 119 -5.98 6.20 13.12
CA LEU A 119 -7.12 5.80 13.93
C LEU A 119 -7.17 4.28 14.12
N ALA A 120 -6.95 3.52 13.04
CA ALA A 120 -6.91 2.06 13.10
C ALA A 120 -5.76 1.55 13.98
N MET A 121 -4.57 2.16 13.93
CA MET A 121 -3.44 1.80 14.80
C MET A 121 -3.80 1.88 16.29
N ILE A 122 -4.62 2.88 16.68
CA ILE A 122 -5.02 3.07 18.08
C ILE A 122 -6.19 2.14 18.46
N THR A 123 -7.17 2.00 17.57
CA THR A 123 -8.43 1.32 17.89
C THR A 123 -8.37 -0.19 17.70
N TYR A 124 -7.63 -0.70 16.71
CA TYR A 124 -7.65 -2.12 16.37
C TYR A 124 -7.00 -3.04 17.38
N PRO A 125 -5.94 -2.67 18.14
CA PRO A 125 -5.50 -3.47 19.28
C PRO A 125 -6.59 -3.68 20.34
N ILE A 126 -7.45 -2.66 20.55
CA ILE A 126 -8.60 -2.76 21.47
C ILE A 126 -9.63 -3.74 20.92
N VAL A 127 -9.90 -3.69 19.62
CA VAL A 127 -10.80 -4.63 18.92
C VAL A 127 -10.27 -6.06 19.05
N VAL A 128 -8.98 -6.28 18.80
CA VAL A 128 -8.32 -7.58 18.96
C VAL A 128 -8.53 -8.15 20.37
N ALA A 129 -8.32 -7.33 21.40
CA ALA A 129 -8.52 -7.72 22.78
C ALA A 129 -10.00 -8.02 23.09
N ALA A 130 -10.93 -7.20 22.59
CA ALA A 130 -12.37 -7.36 22.82
C ALA A 130 -12.94 -8.63 22.18
N PHE A 131 -12.42 -9.04 21.02
CA PHE A 131 -12.84 -10.27 20.34
C PHE A 131 -12.05 -11.51 20.76
N GLY A 132 -11.06 -11.38 21.65
CA GLY A 132 -10.24 -12.49 22.13
C GLY A 132 -9.50 -13.24 21.02
N LEU A 133 -9.00 -12.51 20.01
CA LEU A 133 -8.26 -13.14 18.91
C LEU A 133 -6.94 -13.70 19.44
N ASP A 134 -6.58 -14.90 18.98
CA ASP A 134 -5.27 -15.47 19.22
C ASP A 134 -4.16 -14.62 18.56
N HIS A 135 -2.92 -14.79 19.00
CA HIS A 135 -1.80 -13.94 18.52
C HIS A 135 -1.60 -13.97 17.01
N THR A 136 -1.83 -15.11 16.37
CA THR A 136 -1.71 -15.25 14.91
C THR A 136 -2.86 -14.56 14.20
N GLY A 137 -4.10 -14.80 14.62
CA GLY A 137 -5.29 -14.15 14.07
C GLY A 137 -5.25 -12.63 14.26
N ALA A 138 -4.81 -12.15 15.43
CA ALA A 138 -4.57 -10.76 15.72
C ALA A 138 -3.55 -10.15 14.76
N GLY A 139 -2.43 -10.85 14.52
CA GLY A 139 -1.41 -10.42 13.58
C GLY A 139 -1.91 -10.34 12.14
N VAL A 140 -2.66 -11.35 11.68
CA VAL A 140 -3.29 -11.33 10.35
C VAL A 140 -4.28 -10.18 10.22
N PHE A 141 -5.11 -9.96 11.26
CA PHE A 141 -6.07 -8.85 11.27
C PHE A 141 -5.36 -7.48 11.20
N LEU A 142 -4.41 -7.21 12.10
CA LEU A 142 -3.71 -5.92 12.15
C LEU A 142 -2.89 -5.66 10.89
N GLY A 143 -2.11 -6.64 10.42
CA GLY A 143 -1.33 -6.54 9.18
C GLY A 143 -2.19 -6.44 7.94
N GLY A 144 -3.36 -7.09 7.96
CA GLY A 144 -4.33 -7.10 6.88
C GLY A 144 -5.19 -5.83 6.78
N THR A 145 -5.34 -5.05 7.84
CA THR A 145 -6.30 -3.93 7.89
C THR A 145 -5.66 -2.56 8.06
N ILE A 146 -4.62 -2.41 8.88
CA ILE A 146 -3.91 -1.13 9.03
C ILE A 146 -3.10 -0.83 7.76
N HIS A 147 -3.12 0.41 7.26
CA HIS A 147 -2.59 0.74 5.94
C HIS A 147 -1.08 0.97 5.94
N ASP A 148 -0.52 1.65 6.92
CA ASP A 148 0.90 2.00 7.00
C ASP A 148 1.74 0.93 7.71
N VAL A 149 2.96 0.65 7.18
CA VAL A 149 3.85 -0.39 7.73
C VAL A 149 4.31 -0.06 9.14
N ALA A 150 4.71 1.20 9.40
CA ALA A 150 5.20 1.59 10.72
C ALA A 150 4.09 1.51 11.78
N GLN A 151 2.87 1.84 11.39
CA GLN A 151 1.70 1.76 12.26
C GLN A 151 1.29 0.30 12.55
N VAL A 152 1.43 -0.59 11.54
CA VAL A 152 1.24 -2.04 11.75
C VAL A 152 2.24 -2.58 12.76
N VAL A 153 3.51 -2.22 12.61
CA VAL A 153 4.57 -2.62 13.56
C VAL A 153 4.22 -2.13 14.96
N GLY A 154 3.90 -0.83 15.10
CA GLY A 154 3.51 -0.26 16.40
C GLY A 154 2.31 -0.96 17.02
N ALA A 155 1.22 -1.15 16.27
CA ALA A 155 0.01 -1.81 16.75
C ALA A 155 0.25 -3.29 17.08
N GLY A 156 0.97 -4.02 16.22
CA GLY A 156 1.22 -5.45 16.39
C GLY A 156 2.04 -5.75 17.64
N TYR A 157 3.18 -5.06 17.80
CA TYR A 157 4.04 -5.26 18.97
C TYR A 157 3.44 -4.71 20.28
N SER A 158 2.47 -3.81 20.22
CA SER A 158 1.73 -3.38 21.41
C SER A 158 0.84 -4.50 21.99
N VAL A 159 0.47 -5.48 21.17
CA VAL A 159 -0.32 -6.64 21.60
C VAL A 159 0.61 -7.76 22.12
N SER A 160 1.54 -8.20 21.29
CA SER A 160 2.56 -9.18 21.66
C SER A 160 3.67 -9.28 20.61
N GLN A 161 4.82 -9.87 20.95
CA GLN A 161 5.91 -10.14 20.01
C GLN A 161 5.40 -10.97 18.81
N GLN A 162 4.73 -12.07 19.06
CA GLN A 162 4.19 -12.96 18.03
C GLN A 162 3.19 -12.25 17.12
N THR A 163 2.31 -11.42 17.68
CA THR A 163 1.35 -10.60 16.90
C THR A 163 2.09 -9.60 16.03
N GLY A 164 3.13 -8.94 16.55
CA GLY A 164 3.94 -7.99 15.80
C GLY A 164 4.67 -8.63 14.62
N ASP A 165 5.29 -9.78 14.83
CA ASP A 165 5.99 -10.54 13.78
C ASP A 165 5.02 -10.96 12.67
N THR A 166 3.88 -11.57 13.04
CA THR A 166 2.85 -12.00 12.09
C THR A 166 2.26 -10.80 11.32
N ALA A 167 1.91 -9.72 12.02
CA ALA A 167 1.35 -8.52 11.39
C ALA A 167 2.32 -7.88 10.38
N THR A 168 3.61 -7.87 10.74
CA THR A 168 4.66 -7.34 9.85
C THR A 168 4.79 -8.18 8.59
N ILE A 169 4.82 -9.51 8.69
CA ILE A 169 4.91 -10.41 7.53
C ILE A 169 3.69 -10.24 6.62
N VAL A 170 2.48 -10.24 7.17
CA VAL A 170 1.24 -10.04 6.43
C VAL A 170 1.24 -8.69 5.71
N LYS A 171 1.73 -7.64 6.38
CA LYS A 171 1.84 -6.31 5.78
C LYS A 171 2.86 -6.25 4.65
N LEU A 172 4.01 -6.88 4.81
CA LEU A 172 5.02 -6.96 3.76
C LEU A 172 4.51 -7.73 2.54
N LEU A 173 3.73 -8.80 2.73
CA LEU A 173 3.06 -9.51 1.65
C LEU A 173 2.10 -8.59 0.87
N ARG A 174 1.30 -7.74 1.57
CA ARG A 174 0.45 -6.73 0.91
C ARG A 174 1.27 -5.71 0.13
N VAL A 175 2.39 -5.25 0.68
CA VAL A 175 3.31 -4.33 -0.04
C VAL A 175 3.82 -4.99 -1.32
N GLY A 176 4.12 -6.29 -1.29
CA GLY A 176 4.49 -7.08 -2.46
C GLY A 176 3.43 -7.09 -3.56
N MET A 177 2.16 -6.97 -3.21
CA MET A 177 1.06 -6.86 -4.18
C MET A 177 1.06 -5.55 -4.97
N LEU A 178 1.87 -4.55 -4.59
CA LEU A 178 1.95 -3.28 -5.30
C LEU A 178 2.35 -3.46 -6.77
N LEU A 179 3.35 -4.31 -7.02
CA LEU A 179 3.83 -4.58 -8.37
C LEU A 179 2.75 -5.22 -9.27
N PRO A 180 2.14 -6.37 -8.91
CA PRO A 180 1.11 -6.98 -9.74
C PRO A 180 -0.14 -6.09 -9.91
N VAL A 181 -0.52 -5.32 -8.89
CA VAL A 181 -1.65 -4.38 -8.99
C VAL A 181 -1.32 -3.22 -9.94
N CYS A 182 -0.15 -2.61 -9.84
CA CYS A 182 0.28 -1.56 -10.76
C CYS A 182 0.37 -2.07 -12.20
N LEU A 183 0.88 -3.30 -12.41
CA LEU A 183 0.90 -3.95 -13.72
C LEU A 183 -0.52 -4.15 -14.27
N ALA A 184 -1.42 -4.70 -13.47
CA ALA A 184 -2.81 -4.92 -13.88
C ALA A 184 -3.51 -3.61 -14.28
N ILE A 185 -3.33 -2.54 -13.48
CA ILE A 185 -3.85 -1.21 -13.82
C ILE A 185 -3.25 -0.71 -15.13
N GLY A 186 -1.93 -0.79 -15.30
CA GLY A 186 -1.22 -0.36 -16.50
C GLY A 186 -1.72 -1.09 -17.75
N VAL A 187 -1.88 -2.41 -17.69
CA VAL A 187 -2.41 -3.22 -18.79
C VAL A 187 -3.86 -2.83 -19.13
N VAL A 188 -4.73 -2.67 -18.14
CA VAL A 188 -6.13 -2.26 -18.34
C VAL A 188 -6.21 -0.88 -19.00
N LEU A 189 -5.35 0.05 -18.58
CA LEU A 189 -5.29 1.38 -19.18
C LEU A 189 -4.77 1.32 -20.62
N HIS A 190 -3.72 0.54 -20.88
CA HIS A 190 -3.15 0.38 -22.23
C HIS A 190 -4.17 -0.24 -23.22
N VAL A 191 -4.91 -1.24 -22.80
CA VAL A 191 -5.96 -1.87 -23.63
C VAL A 191 -7.11 -0.91 -23.95
N ARG A 192 -7.40 0.02 -23.03
CA ARG A 192 -8.48 1.01 -23.21
C ARG A 192 -8.08 2.25 -24.02
N SER A 193 -6.78 2.56 -24.10
CA SER A 193 -6.27 3.74 -24.82
C SER A 193 -5.71 3.34 -26.20
N SER A 194 -6.59 2.93 -27.12
CA SER A 194 -6.20 2.46 -28.46
C SER A 194 -5.57 3.50 -29.40
N GLU A 195 -5.49 4.80 -29.07
CA GLU A 195 -5.03 5.77 -30.09
C GLU A 195 -4.19 6.99 -29.63
N THR A 196 -4.01 7.30 -28.35
CA THR A 196 -3.23 8.51 -27.96
C THR A 196 -2.49 8.37 -26.63
N ALA A 197 -1.80 7.27 -26.41
CA ALA A 197 -1.03 7.12 -25.17
C ALA A 197 0.35 7.78 -25.30
N HIS A 198 0.50 8.98 -24.77
CA HIS A 198 1.81 9.41 -24.26
C HIS A 198 2.26 8.35 -23.24
N SER A 199 3.41 7.76 -23.50
CA SER A 199 4.01 6.64 -22.79
C SER A 199 4.28 6.96 -21.31
N ALA A 200 3.23 6.83 -20.46
CA ALA A 200 3.48 6.68 -19.03
C ALA A 200 4.20 5.34 -18.82
N PRO A 201 5.28 5.27 -18.04
CA PRO A 201 5.98 4.01 -17.81
C PRO A 201 5.00 3.02 -17.20
N LEU A 202 4.84 1.86 -17.85
CA LEU A 202 3.97 0.75 -17.43
C LEU A 202 4.28 0.29 -16.00
N LEU A 203 5.46 0.56 -15.50
CA LEU A 203 5.95 0.16 -14.20
C LEU A 203 6.70 1.30 -13.50
N PRO A 204 6.30 1.66 -12.28
CA PRO A 204 7.10 2.54 -11.44
C PRO A 204 8.44 1.85 -11.12
N TRP A 205 9.57 2.52 -11.39
CA TRP A 205 10.92 1.98 -11.20
C TRP A 205 11.15 1.39 -9.79
N PHE A 206 10.56 1.99 -8.75
CA PHE A 206 10.71 1.54 -7.37
C PHE A 206 9.96 0.22 -7.09
N ALA A 207 8.87 -0.08 -7.82
CA ALA A 207 8.18 -1.37 -7.73
C ALA A 207 9.00 -2.50 -8.37
N VAL A 208 9.71 -2.20 -9.47
CA VAL A 208 10.68 -3.12 -10.07
C VAL A 208 11.87 -3.33 -9.12
N ALA A 209 12.42 -2.25 -8.57
CA ALA A 209 13.49 -2.33 -7.59
C ALA A 209 13.09 -3.14 -6.35
N PHE A 210 11.86 -2.96 -5.84
CA PHE A 210 11.31 -3.78 -4.75
C PHE A 210 11.29 -5.27 -5.13
N ALA A 211 10.76 -5.63 -6.29
CA ALA A 211 10.70 -7.04 -6.74
C ALA A 211 12.09 -7.67 -6.89
N LEU A 212 13.06 -6.91 -7.44
CA LEU A 212 14.45 -7.35 -7.54
C LEU A 212 15.07 -7.55 -6.16
N LEU A 213 14.83 -6.66 -5.21
CA LEU A 213 15.36 -6.76 -3.85
C LEU A 213 14.71 -7.91 -3.06
N VAL A 214 13.44 -8.22 -3.29
CA VAL A 214 12.81 -9.46 -2.77
C VAL A 214 13.53 -10.71 -3.30
N ALA A 215 13.81 -10.74 -4.61
CA ALA A 215 14.52 -11.86 -5.22
C ALA A 215 15.95 -12.01 -4.69
N ILE A 216 16.66 -10.89 -4.47
CA ILE A 216 18.03 -10.88 -3.90
C ILE A 216 17.98 -11.28 -2.42
N GLY A 217 17.06 -10.74 -1.64
CA GLY A 217 16.89 -11.06 -0.21
C GLY A 217 16.62 -12.55 0.01
N ALA A 218 15.83 -13.16 -0.88
CA ALA A 218 15.55 -14.58 -0.87
C ALA A 218 16.80 -15.47 -1.11
N GLN A 219 17.82 -14.94 -1.81
CA GLN A 219 19.06 -15.67 -2.07
C GLN A 219 20.16 -15.43 -1.01
N LEU A 220 20.08 -14.32 -0.27
CA LEU A 220 21.08 -13.98 0.75
C LEU A 220 20.83 -14.68 2.09
N VAL A 221 19.64 -15.26 2.29
CA VAL A 221 19.24 -15.98 3.52
C VAL A 221 19.38 -17.51 3.37
N LEU A 222 19.70 -17.98 2.14
CA LEU A 222 20.14 -19.36 1.87
C LEU A 222 21.63 -19.52 2.11
#